data_8254aa51ba842b222061f3e64846eb0c
#
_entry.id   8254aa51ba842b222061f3e64846eb0c
#
_cell.length_a   1.000
_cell.length_b   1.000
_cell.length_c   1.000
_cell.angle_alpha   90.00
_cell.angle_beta   90.00
_cell.angle_gamma   90.00
#
_symmetry.space_group_name_H-M   'P 1'
#
loop_
_entity.id
_entity.type
_entity.pdbx_description
1 polymer ?
#
loop_
_entity_poly.entity_id
_entity_poly.type
_entity_poly.pdbx_seq_one_letter_code
_entity_poly.pdbx_strand_id
1 'polypeptide(L)'
;VSRRYAWVVFTLSFGLLLSDYMSRQVLNAVFPMLKAEWLLSDAGLGSLSGIVALMVGLLTFPLSLVADRWGRVKSLIVAATMWSLATLGCAVAASYGQMFLGRFVVGIGEAAYGSVGIAVVLSVFPVAMRATLSGAFIAGGAFGSVLGVAIGGAVAQQLGWRWAFGAMGVFGLVLTLVYAAVVTERRLTPQGRWAGTGGGSRGRLKSLLPRLFSSVSVVSAYIGSGLQLFVAGSLIAWLPSYFNRYYDMPPAEAGGTAGLFALVIGVGMILGGIASDRLSRRSPVRKWVVAISCSLGSLVLLVVAFRLPAGPVQLLVLALGSLLCAGTAGPGAAMVANLTPAAVAATAFATLTLAQSLLGLAPGPAVTGLLADRLGLLHALRLVPLVAIGATVAFLIGRRWYERDLRRLTGLAPAAEPEQPSEVPT
;
A
#
# COMPACT_ATOMS: atom_id res chain seq x y z
N VAL A 1 19.72 -5.48 -24.30
CA VAL A 1 18.37 -4.97 -24.67
C VAL A 1 18.54 -3.57 -25.26
N SER A 2 17.88 -3.25 -26.41
CA SER A 2 17.97 -1.91 -26.98
C SER A 2 17.29 -0.88 -26.05
N ARG A 3 17.83 0.36 -25.99
CA ARG A 3 17.30 1.42 -25.15
C ARG A 3 15.83 1.73 -25.45
N ARG A 4 15.44 1.68 -26.72
CA ARG A 4 14.03 1.88 -27.12
C ARG A 4 13.12 0.79 -26.56
N TYR A 5 13.53 -0.46 -26.66
CA TYR A 5 12.72 -1.57 -26.10
C TYR A 5 12.60 -1.51 -24.57
N ALA A 6 13.68 -1.12 -23.86
CA ALA A 6 13.63 -0.94 -22.41
C ALA A 6 12.56 0.09 -21.99
N TRP A 7 12.48 1.22 -22.70
CA TRP A 7 11.46 2.23 -22.44
C TRP A 7 10.04 1.76 -22.78
N VAL A 8 9.87 0.97 -23.85
CA VAL A 8 8.57 0.34 -24.16
C VAL A 8 8.14 -0.61 -23.04
N VAL A 9 9.05 -1.45 -22.54
CA VAL A 9 8.77 -2.33 -21.40
C VAL A 9 8.38 -1.52 -20.17
N PHE A 10 9.11 -0.42 -19.88
CA PHE A 10 8.77 0.46 -18.76
C PHE A 10 7.38 1.06 -18.91
N THR A 11 7.08 1.67 -20.06
CA THR A 11 5.78 2.34 -20.31
C THR A 11 4.62 1.37 -20.20
N LEU A 12 4.74 0.18 -20.77
CA LEU A 12 3.69 -0.83 -20.70
C LEU A 12 3.52 -1.40 -19.28
N SER A 13 4.63 -1.67 -18.57
CA SER A 13 4.57 -2.09 -17.17
C SER A 13 3.99 -0.98 -16.28
N PHE A 14 4.37 0.27 -16.49
CA PHE A 14 3.80 1.40 -15.79
C PHE A 14 2.30 1.58 -16.07
N GLY A 15 1.91 1.44 -17.34
CA GLY A 15 0.49 1.45 -17.74
C GLY A 15 -0.34 0.35 -17.07
N LEU A 16 0.20 -0.87 -16.98
CA LEU A 16 -0.45 -1.96 -16.23
C LEU A 16 -0.58 -1.64 -14.75
N LEU A 17 0.44 -1.00 -14.13
CA LEU A 17 0.35 -0.56 -12.73
C LEU A 17 -0.74 0.50 -12.54
N LEU A 18 -0.84 1.46 -13.47
CA LEU A 18 -1.94 2.44 -13.45
C LEU A 18 -3.29 1.72 -13.51
N SER A 19 -3.44 0.77 -14.46
CA SER A 19 -4.68 -0.03 -14.62
C SER A 19 -5.03 -0.82 -13.36
N ASP A 20 -4.04 -1.43 -12.71
CA ASP A 20 -4.18 -2.14 -11.43
C ASP A 20 -4.81 -1.23 -10.37
N TYR A 21 -4.17 -0.09 -10.09
CA TYR A 21 -4.67 0.87 -9.10
C TYR A 21 -5.98 1.54 -9.49
N MET A 22 -6.19 1.82 -10.78
CA MET A 22 -7.47 2.36 -11.28
C MET A 22 -8.61 1.36 -11.03
N SER A 23 -8.42 0.09 -11.34
CA SER A 23 -9.40 -1.00 -11.11
C SER A 23 -9.73 -1.16 -9.61
N ARG A 24 -8.75 -0.93 -8.74
CA ARG A 24 -8.94 -0.97 -7.30
C ARG A 24 -9.78 0.19 -6.80
N GLN A 25 -9.46 1.39 -7.25
CA GLN A 25 -9.98 2.64 -6.69
C GLN A 25 -11.32 3.09 -7.29
N VAL A 26 -11.68 2.63 -8.49
CA VAL A 26 -12.99 2.93 -9.10
C VAL A 26 -14.15 2.56 -8.19
N LEU A 27 -14.03 1.48 -7.42
CA LEU A 27 -15.05 1.04 -6.46
C LEU A 27 -15.40 2.13 -5.44
N ASN A 28 -14.39 2.80 -4.89
CA ASN A 28 -14.57 3.80 -3.85
C ASN A 28 -15.34 5.04 -4.35
N ALA A 29 -15.17 5.39 -5.64
CA ALA A 29 -15.91 6.47 -6.29
C ALA A 29 -17.40 6.14 -6.48
N VAL A 30 -17.74 4.87 -6.63
CA VAL A 30 -19.12 4.43 -6.91
C VAL A 30 -19.86 3.91 -5.67
N PHE A 31 -19.29 3.98 -4.48
CA PHE A 31 -19.95 3.58 -3.23
C PHE A 31 -21.35 4.19 -3.06
N PRO A 32 -21.59 5.50 -3.28
CA PRO A 32 -22.91 6.08 -3.13
C PRO A 32 -23.96 5.45 -4.07
N MET A 33 -23.55 5.12 -5.30
CA MET A 33 -24.43 4.50 -6.31
C MET A 33 -24.78 3.05 -5.96
N LEU A 34 -23.78 2.24 -5.58
CA LEU A 34 -23.99 0.87 -5.13
C LEU A 34 -24.86 0.80 -3.87
N LYS A 35 -24.65 1.74 -2.94
CA LYS A 35 -25.48 1.87 -1.75
C LYS A 35 -26.93 2.14 -2.11
N ALA A 36 -27.19 3.04 -3.03
CA ALA A 36 -28.55 3.41 -3.45
C ALA A 36 -29.22 2.28 -4.24
N GLU A 37 -28.51 1.63 -5.17
CA GLU A 37 -29.11 0.60 -6.05
C GLU A 37 -29.38 -0.73 -5.33
N TRP A 38 -28.44 -1.16 -4.46
CA TRP A 38 -28.54 -2.47 -3.80
C TRP A 38 -28.88 -2.37 -2.31
N LEU A 39 -29.16 -1.18 -1.80
CA LEU A 39 -29.44 -0.93 -0.38
C LEU A 39 -28.36 -1.48 0.55
N LEU A 40 -27.11 -1.39 0.12
CA LEU A 40 -25.99 -1.95 0.86
C LEU A 40 -25.70 -1.16 2.13
N SER A 41 -25.28 -1.89 3.16
CA SER A 41 -24.68 -1.28 4.35
C SER A 41 -23.29 -0.70 4.03
N ASP A 42 -22.84 0.26 4.82
CA ASP A 42 -21.47 0.80 4.71
C ASP A 42 -20.43 -0.29 5.05
N ALA A 43 -20.74 -1.23 5.95
CA ALA A 43 -19.90 -2.41 6.20
C ALA A 43 -19.73 -3.28 4.94
N GLY A 44 -20.81 -3.52 4.19
CA GLY A 44 -20.75 -4.22 2.92
C GLY A 44 -19.84 -3.53 1.91
N LEU A 45 -19.99 -2.22 1.74
CA LEU A 45 -19.13 -1.43 0.84
C LEU A 45 -17.66 -1.46 1.27
N GLY A 46 -17.37 -1.27 2.55
CA GLY A 46 -16.02 -1.33 3.09
C GLY A 46 -15.36 -2.70 2.92
N SER A 47 -16.13 -3.79 3.03
CA SER A 47 -15.64 -5.15 2.82
C SER A 47 -15.27 -5.42 1.35
N LEU A 48 -15.99 -4.84 0.38
CA LEU A 48 -15.63 -4.91 -1.06
C LEU A 48 -14.26 -4.28 -1.35
N SER A 49 -13.90 -3.21 -0.64
CA SER A 49 -12.58 -2.60 -0.76
C SER A 49 -11.52 -3.41 0.00
N GLY A 50 -11.84 -3.86 1.22
CA GLY A 50 -10.94 -4.59 2.10
C GLY A 50 -10.52 -5.95 1.56
N ILE A 51 -11.41 -6.68 0.87
CA ILE A 51 -11.13 -8.03 0.35
C ILE A 51 -9.98 -8.04 -0.65
N VAL A 52 -9.87 -7.02 -1.50
CA VAL A 52 -8.76 -6.88 -2.45
C VAL A 52 -7.43 -6.74 -1.71
N ALA A 53 -7.38 -5.84 -0.73
CA ALA A 53 -6.18 -5.62 0.08
C ALA A 53 -5.80 -6.88 0.89
N LEU A 54 -6.79 -7.62 1.38
CA LEU A 54 -6.58 -8.89 2.08
C LEU A 54 -5.91 -9.92 1.14
N MET A 55 -6.46 -10.11 -0.05
CA MET A 55 -5.92 -11.06 -1.03
C MET A 55 -4.52 -10.67 -1.47
N VAL A 56 -4.29 -9.38 -1.74
CA VAL A 56 -2.95 -8.86 -2.06
C VAL A 56 -1.97 -9.18 -0.93
N GLY A 57 -2.31 -8.89 0.32
CA GLY A 57 -1.44 -9.16 1.46
C GLY A 57 -1.08 -10.63 1.63
N LEU A 58 -2.09 -11.51 1.55
CA LEU A 58 -1.92 -12.96 1.73
C LEU A 58 -1.15 -13.61 0.58
N LEU A 59 -1.40 -13.18 -0.66
CA LEU A 59 -0.95 -13.90 -1.84
C LEU A 59 0.29 -13.30 -2.50
N THR A 60 0.72 -12.07 -2.15
CA THR A 60 1.92 -11.44 -2.75
C THR A 60 3.14 -12.34 -2.66
N PHE A 61 3.42 -12.91 -1.49
CA PHE A 61 4.58 -13.76 -1.31
C PHE A 61 4.48 -15.10 -2.07
N PRO A 62 3.42 -15.91 -1.93
CA PRO A 62 3.33 -17.17 -2.65
C PRO A 62 3.28 -16.99 -4.17
N LEU A 63 2.59 -15.97 -4.68
CA LEU A 63 2.50 -15.74 -6.12
C LEU A 63 3.80 -15.21 -6.72
N SER A 64 4.59 -14.42 -5.98
CA SER A 64 5.92 -14.02 -6.43
C SER A 64 6.86 -15.20 -6.60
N LEU A 65 6.78 -16.22 -5.72
CA LEU A 65 7.54 -17.47 -5.86
C LEU A 65 7.10 -18.28 -7.08
N VAL A 66 5.81 -18.31 -7.37
CA VAL A 66 5.28 -18.95 -8.59
C VAL A 66 5.79 -18.22 -9.83
N ALA A 67 5.76 -16.89 -9.84
CA ALA A 67 6.24 -16.08 -10.96
C ALA A 67 7.74 -16.27 -11.25
N ASP A 68 8.55 -16.41 -10.22
CA ASP A 68 9.99 -16.68 -10.39
C ASP A 68 10.27 -18.07 -11.00
N ARG A 69 9.36 -19.04 -10.84
CA ARG A 69 9.49 -20.39 -11.40
C ARG A 69 8.88 -20.52 -12.80
N TRP A 70 7.72 -19.90 -13.02
CA TRP A 70 6.91 -20.05 -14.23
C TRP A 70 7.31 -19.06 -15.32
N GLY A 71 7.97 -17.97 -14.96
CA GLY A 71 8.37 -16.85 -15.81
C GLY A 71 7.62 -15.58 -15.43
N ARG A 72 8.37 -14.51 -15.30
CA ARG A 72 7.85 -13.22 -14.80
C ARG A 72 6.88 -12.58 -15.77
N VAL A 73 7.21 -12.57 -17.07
CA VAL A 73 6.35 -11.98 -18.11
C VAL A 73 5.04 -12.76 -18.24
N LYS A 74 5.10 -14.08 -18.27
CA LYS A 74 3.90 -14.92 -18.33
C LYS A 74 3.00 -14.72 -17.12
N SER A 75 3.58 -14.67 -15.93
CA SER A 75 2.85 -14.44 -14.67
C SER A 75 2.17 -13.08 -14.66
N LEU A 76 2.85 -12.02 -15.18
CA LEU A 76 2.25 -10.69 -15.29
C LEU A 76 1.07 -10.68 -16.27
N ILE A 77 1.19 -11.34 -17.42
CA ILE A 77 0.11 -11.41 -18.41
C ILE A 77 -1.10 -12.13 -17.83
N VAL A 78 -0.90 -13.28 -17.16
CA VAL A 78 -2.00 -14.03 -16.53
C VAL A 78 -2.64 -13.21 -15.42
N ALA A 79 -1.84 -12.60 -14.55
CA ALA A 79 -2.31 -11.75 -13.47
C ALA A 79 -3.13 -10.57 -14.01
N ALA A 80 -2.59 -9.84 -15.00
CA ALA A 80 -3.26 -8.68 -15.60
C ALA A 80 -4.57 -9.06 -16.33
N THR A 81 -4.57 -10.18 -17.06
CA THR A 81 -5.79 -10.72 -17.66
C THR A 81 -6.83 -11.04 -16.58
N MET A 82 -6.42 -11.69 -15.49
CA MET A 82 -7.31 -12.11 -14.43
C MET A 82 -7.97 -10.92 -13.72
N TRP A 83 -7.20 -9.90 -13.29
CA TRP A 83 -7.83 -8.74 -12.63
C TRP A 83 -8.68 -7.91 -13.60
N SER A 84 -8.28 -7.79 -14.87
CA SER A 84 -9.05 -7.05 -15.87
C SER A 84 -10.38 -7.73 -16.20
N LEU A 85 -10.38 -9.04 -16.38
CA LEU A 85 -11.61 -9.83 -16.57
C LEU A 85 -12.50 -9.80 -15.33
N ALA A 86 -11.91 -9.91 -14.14
CA ALA A 86 -12.65 -9.81 -12.89
C ALA A 86 -13.28 -8.41 -12.72
N THR A 87 -12.57 -7.34 -13.13
CA THR A 87 -13.09 -5.97 -13.14
C THR A 87 -14.26 -5.83 -14.13
N LEU A 88 -14.19 -6.45 -15.30
CA LEU A 88 -15.33 -6.56 -16.23
C LEU A 88 -16.48 -7.38 -15.63
N GLY A 89 -16.16 -8.45 -14.89
CA GLY A 89 -17.17 -9.21 -14.14
C GLY A 89 -17.89 -8.34 -13.11
N CYS A 90 -17.19 -7.41 -12.46
CA CYS A 90 -17.82 -6.42 -11.57
C CYS A 90 -18.79 -5.48 -12.32
N ALA A 91 -18.51 -5.12 -13.59
CA ALA A 91 -19.39 -4.29 -14.39
C ALA A 91 -20.77 -4.92 -14.66
N VAL A 92 -20.81 -6.25 -14.76
CA VAL A 92 -22.06 -7.01 -15.02
C VAL A 92 -22.66 -7.62 -13.76
N ALA A 93 -22.11 -7.35 -12.59
CA ALA A 93 -22.60 -7.87 -11.33
C ALA A 93 -24.05 -7.40 -11.07
N ALA A 94 -24.92 -8.35 -10.71
CA ALA A 94 -26.32 -8.09 -10.37
C ALA A 94 -26.58 -8.16 -8.85
N SER A 95 -25.59 -8.56 -8.06
CA SER A 95 -25.72 -8.68 -6.61
C SER A 95 -24.39 -8.40 -5.89
N TYR A 96 -24.50 -8.10 -4.59
CA TYR A 96 -23.34 -7.96 -3.71
C TYR A 96 -22.39 -9.18 -3.76
N GLY A 97 -22.95 -10.40 -3.73
CA GLY A 97 -22.12 -11.62 -3.78
C GLY A 97 -21.29 -11.76 -5.05
N GLN A 98 -21.86 -11.42 -6.21
CA GLN A 98 -21.13 -11.41 -7.49
C GLN A 98 -20.05 -10.33 -7.50
N MET A 99 -20.37 -9.12 -7.03
CA MET A 99 -19.39 -8.05 -6.87
C MET A 99 -18.25 -8.47 -5.93
N PHE A 100 -18.58 -9.05 -4.77
CA PHE A 100 -17.59 -9.53 -3.80
C PHE A 100 -16.66 -10.59 -4.39
N LEU A 101 -17.22 -11.56 -5.13
CA LEU A 101 -16.43 -12.58 -5.83
C LEU A 101 -15.52 -11.94 -6.90
N GLY A 102 -16.05 -11.00 -7.68
CA GLY A 102 -15.25 -10.24 -8.63
C GLY A 102 -14.07 -9.53 -7.96
N ARG A 103 -14.32 -8.83 -6.85
CA ARG A 103 -13.28 -8.13 -6.05
C ARG A 103 -12.27 -9.10 -5.43
N PHE A 104 -12.71 -10.25 -4.97
CA PHE A 104 -11.82 -11.31 -4.48
C PHE A 104 -10.85 -11.77 -5.58
N VAL A 105 -11.36 -12.03 -6.79
CA VAL A 105 -10.53 -12.44 -7.94
C VAL A 105 -9.61 -11.32 -8.41
N VAL A 106 -10.07 -10.06 -8.41
CA VAL A 106 -9.21 -8.88 -8.64
C VAL A 106 -8.01 -8.91 -7.70
N GLY A 107 -8.22 -9.10 -6.40
CA GLY A 107 -7.15 -9.15 -5.40
C GLY A 107 -6.14 -10.27 -5.62
N ILE A 108 -6.58 -11.45 -6.11
CA ILE A 108 -5.67 -12.53 -6.49
C ILE A 108 -4.80 -12.10 -7.68
N GLY A 109 -5.40 -11.51 -8.72
CA GLY A 109 -4.68 -11.03 -9.91
C GLY A 109 -3.64 -9.96 -9.56
N GLU A 110 -4.00 -9.00 -8.71
CA GLU A 110 -3.13 -7.89 -8.32
C GLU A 110 -1.97 -8.30 -7.41
N ALA A 111 -2.10 -9.39 -6.64
CA ALA A 111 -1.18 -9.75 -5.58
C ALA A 111 0.29 -9.94 -6.01
N ALA A 112 0.54 -10.42 -7.22
CA ALA A 112 1.90 -10.63 -7.72
C ALA A 112 2.47 -9.40 -8.42
N TYR A 113 1.62 -8.46 -8.86
CA TYR A 113 2.01 -7.43 -9.81
C TYR A 113 3.07 -6.47 -9.25
N GLY A 114 2.90 -5.97 -8.03
CA GLY A 114 3.81 -4.98 -7.44
C GLY A 114 5.27 -5.45 -7.39
N SER A 115 5.50 -6.70 -7.00
CA SER A 115 6.84 -7.29 -6.89
C SER A 115 7.41 -7.75 -8.23
N VAL A 116 6.60 -8.41 -9.06
CA VAL A 116 7.04 -8.97 -10.34
C VAL A 116 7.19 -7.87 -11.39
N GLY A 117 6.29 -6.89 -11.44
CA GLY A 117 6.32 -5.78 -12.38
C GLY A 117 7.58 -4.92 -12.23
N ILE A 118 7.92 -4.54 -11.00
CA ILE A 118 9.16 -3.78 -10.78
C ILE A 118 10.41 -4.63 -11.13
N ALA A 119 10.40 -5.93 -10.85
CA ALA A 119 11.52 -6.80 -11.16
C ALA A 119 11.74 -6.92 -12.69
N VAL A 120 10.66 -6.95 -13.49
CA VAL A 120 10.75 -6.91 -14.96
C VAL A 120 11.34 -5.58 -15.43
N VAL A 121 10.86 -4.45 -14.92
CA VAL A 121 11.40 -3.12 -15.25
C VAL A 121 12.88 -3.04 -14.94
N LEU A 122 13.30 -3.42 -13.73
CA LEU A 122 14.71 -3.33 -13.32
C LEU A 122 15.65 -4.28 -14.07
N SER A 123 15.12 -5.31 -14.72
CA SER A 123 15.92 -6.25 -15.51
C SER A 123 16.43 -5.68 -16.83
N VAL A 124 15.73 -4.68 -17.39
CA VAL A 124 16.05 -4.10 -18.70
C VAL A 124 16.84 -2.80 -18.62
N PHE A 125 17.04 -2.25 -17.42
CA PHE A 125 17.78 -1.00 -17.22
C PHE A 125 19.08 -1.19 -16.44
N PRO A 126 20.09 -0.33 -16.69
CA PRO A 126 21.35 -0.37 -15.97
C PRO A 126 21.16 -0.01 -14.49
N VAL A 127 22.08 -0.49 -13.64
CA VAL A 127 22.03 -0.34 -12.17
C VAL A 127 21.90 1.14 -11.75
N ALA A 128 22.56 2.05 -12.48
CA ALA A 128 22.54 3.50 -12.20
C ALA A 128 21.12 4.13 -12.28
N MET A 129 20.20 3.55 -13.04
CA MET A 129 18.84 4.07 -13.21
C MET A 129 17.80 3.40 -12.29
N ARG A 130 18.18 2.34 -11.58
CA ARG A 130 17.22 1.51 -10.80
C ARG A 130 16.47 2.30 -9.73
N ALA A 131 17.14 3.18 -9.01
CA ALA A 131 16.49 3.98 -7.96
C ALA A 131 15.43 4.92 -8.55
N THR A 132 15.76 5.63 -9.64
CA THR A 132 14.82 6.54 -10.32
C THR A 132 13.61 5.79 -10.87
N LEU A 133 13.85 4.65 -11.53
CA LEU A 133 12.77 3.84 -12.11
C LEU A 133 11.89 3.18 -11.05
N SER A 134 12.46 2.74 -9.94
CA SER A 134 11.68 2.25 -8.80
C SER A 134 10.79 3.35 -8.22
N GLY A 135 11.34 4.55 -8.05
CA GLY A 135 10.56 5.70 -7.59
C GLY A 135 9.43 6.07 -8.55
N ALA A 136 9.71 6.12 -9.85
CA ALA A 136 8.69 6.38 -10.88
C ALA A 136 7.62 5.30 -10.90
N PHE A 137 8.00 4.03 -10.77
CA PHE A 137 7.06 2.91 -10.73
C PHE A 137 6.13 2.99 -9.51
N ILE A 138 6.69 3.28 -8.32
CA ILE A 138 5.88 3.46 -7.10
C ILE A 138 4.92 4.64 -7.23
N ALA A 139 5.38 5.76 -7.83
CA ALA A 139 4.53 6.92 -8.11
C ALA A 139 3.34 6.57 -9.04
N GLY A 140 3.52 5.58 -9.94
CA GLY A 140 2.45 5.07 -10.79
C GLY A 140 1.24 4.56 -10.01
N GLY A 141 1.45 3.95 -8.84
CA GLY A 141 0.36 3.53 -7.96
C GLY A 141 -0.46 4.72 -7.42
N ALA A 142 0.19 5.82 -7.03
CA ALA A 142 -0.49 7.03 -6.60
C ALA A 142 -1.28 7.67 -7.76
N PHE A 143 -0.67 7.81 -8.94
CA PHE A 143 -1.36 8.32 -10.12
C PHE A 143 -2.53 7.45 -10.54
N GLY A 144 -2.37 6.11 -10.53
CA GLY A 144 -3.44 5.16 -10.81
C GLY A 144 -4.61 5.31 -9.83
N SER A 145 -4.32 5.51 -8.54
CA SER A 145 -5.35 5.76 -7.52
C SER A 145 -6.15 7.02 -7.81
N VAL A 146 -5.47 8.12 -8.13
CA VAL A 146 -6.13 9.39 -8.50
C VAL A 146 -7.01 9.24 -9.72
N LEU A 147 -6.45 8.67 -10.80
CA LEU A 147 -7.16 8.47 -12.05
C LEU A 147 -8.36 7.52 -11.87
N GLY A 148 -8.19 6.46 -11.08
CA GLY A 148 -9.26 5.51 -10.79
C GLY A 148 -10.47 6.14 -10.11
N VAL A 149 -10.24 6.98 -9.09
CA VAL A 149 -11.32 7.68 -8.39
C VAL A 149 -11.91 8.80 -9.25
N ALA A 150 -11.07 9.64 -9.87
CA ALA A 150 -11.54 10.80 -10.65
C ALA A 150 -12.26 10.37 -11.93
N ILE A 151 -11.63 9.55 -12.77
CA ILE A 151 -12.23 9.06 -14.02
C ILE A 151 -13.41 8.12 -13.70
N GLY A 152 -13.24 7.25 -12.69
CA GLY A 152 -14.31 6.37 -12.24
C GLY A 152 -15.55 7.13 -11.80
N GLY A 153 -15.40 8.19 -11.00
CA GLY A 153 -16.49 9.07 -10.58
C GLY A 153 -17.14 9.79 -11.75
N ALA A 154 -16.34 10.33 -12.69
CA ALA A 154 -16.85 11.04 -13.87
C ALA A 154 -17.65 10.12 -14.81
N VAL A 155 -17.11 8.95 -15.14
CA VAL A 155 -17.80 7.94 -15.97
C VAL A 155 -19.06 7.45 -15.28
N ALA A 156 -18.97 7.17 -13.97
CA ALA A 156 -20.11 6.68 -13.19
C ALA A 156 -21.25 7.70 -13.13
N GLN A 157 -20.94 8.98 -13.02
CA GLN A 157 -21.96 10.04 -13.03
C GLN A 157 -22.70 10.17 -14.36
N GLN A 158 -21.99 10.00 -15.49
CA GLN A 158 -22.58 10.19 -16.82
C GLN A 158 -23.25 8.92 -17.37
N LEU A 159 -22.62 7.76 -17.17
CA LEU A 159 -23.00 6.50 -17.81
C LEU A 159 -23.42 5.42 -16.80
N GLY A 160 -23.25 5.69 -15.51
CA GLY A 160 -23.52 4.72 -14.44
C GLY A 160 -22.26 3.92 -14.01
N TRP A 161 -22.33 3.37 -12.82
CA TRP A 161 -21.20 2.69 -12.19
C TRP A 161 -20.73 1.44 -12.96
N ARG A 162 -21.63 0.77 -13.67
CA ARG A 162 -21.28 -0.40 -14.51
C ARG A 162 -20.28 -0.04 -15.59
N TRP A 163 -20.48 1.10 -16.23
CA TRP A 163 -19.57 1.62 -17.27
C TRP A 163 -18.21 2.05 -16.68
N ALA A 164 -18.19 2.54 -15.44
CA ALA A 164 -16.92 2.85 -14.78
C ALA A 164 -16.05 1.60 -14.61
N PHE A 165 -16.60 0.49 -14.13
CA PHE A 165 -15.88 -0.79 -14.09
C PHE A 165 -15.56 -1.33 -15.48
N GLY A 166 -16.50 -1.24 -16.43
CA GLY A 166 -16.31 -1.64 -17.81
C GLY A 166 -15.14 -0.94 -18.47
N ALA A 167 -15.07 0.40 -18.36
CA ALA A 167 -13.97 1.18 -18.91
C ALA A 167 -12.61 0.77 -18.32
N MET A 168 -12.52 0.59 -16.99
CA MET A 168 -11.28 0.17 -16.32
C MET A 168 -10.87 -1.25 -16.75
N GLY A 169 -11.81 -2.18 -16.84
CA GLY A 169 -11.54 -3.55 -17.25
C GLY A 169 -11.11 -3.65 -18.72
N VAL A 170 -11.75 -2.93 -19.64
CA VAL A 170 -11.36 -2.86 -21.06
C VAL A 170 -9.97 -2.22 -21.18
N PHE A 171 -9.71 -1.13 -20.50
CA PHE A 171 -8.40 -0.47 -20.49
C PHE A 171 -7.29 -1.45 -20.05
N GLY A 172 -7.51 -2.19 -18.96
CA GLY A 172 -6.57 -3.21 -18.48
C GLY A 172 -6.36 -4.34 -19.47
N LEU A 173 -7.43 -4.85 -20.11
CA LEU A 173 -7.30 -5.91 -21.13
C LEU A 173 -6.54 -5.43 -22.37
N VAL A 174 -6.83 -4.24 -22.88
CA VAL A 174 -6.11 -3.68 -24.03
C VAL A 174 -4.63 -3.54 -23.72
N LEU A 175 -4.28 -2.99 -22.56
CA LEU A 175 -2.87 -2.89 -22.14
C LEU A 175 -2.23 -4.28 -22.00
N THR A 176 -2.95 -5.25 -21.47
CA THR A 176 -2.45 -6.62 -21.30
C THR A 176 -2.19 -7.29 -22.65
N LEU A 177 -3.08 -7.11 -23.63
CA LEU A 177 -2.89 -7.63 -24.98
C LEU A 177 -1.68 -7.00 -25.68
N VAL A 178 -1.53 -5.67 -25.56
CA VAL A 178 -0.36 -4.96 -26.09
C VAL A 178 0.93 -5.44 -25.39
N TYR A 179 0.88 -5.58 -24.07
CA TYR A 179 2.01 -6.09 -23.29
C TYR A 179 2.40 -7.51 -23.75
N ALA A 180 1.43 -8.41 -23.90
CA ALA A 180 1.65 -9.79 -24.35
C ALA A 180 2.23 -9.88 -25.78
N ALA A 181 1.81 -8.98 -26.67
CA ALA A 181 2.32 -8.93 -28.05
C ALA A 181 3.77 -8.40 -28.13
N VAL A 182 4.15 -7.47 -27.26
CA VAL A 182 5.42 -6.75 -27.35
C VAL A 182 6.49 -7.30 -26.40
N VAL A 183 6.11 -7.65 -25.18
CA VAL A 183 7.06 -8.05 -24.11
C VAL A 183 7.18 -9.55 -24.06
N THR A 184 8.36 -10.07 -24.35
CA THR A 184 8.65 -11.51 -24.37
C THR A 184 9.80 -11.86 -23.43
N GLU A 185 9.65 -12.93 -22.67
CA GLU A 185 10.67 -13.47 -21.76
C GLU A 185 12.03 -13.63 -22.43
N ARG A 186 12.05 -14.16 -23.68
CA ARG A 186 13.27 -14.39 -24.48
C ARG A 186 14.07 -13.12 -24.75
N ARG A 187 13.41 -11.97 -24.90
CA ARG A 187 14.08 -10.67 -25.13
C ARG A 187 14.62 -10.05 -23.85
N LEU A 188 14.05 -10.40 -22.71
CA LEU A 188 14.47 -9.86 -21.39
C LEU A 188 15.66 -10.65 -20.82
N THR A 189 15.71 -11.97 -21.07
CA THR A 189 16.75 -12.88 -20.56
C THR A 189 17.34 -13.72 -21.69
N PRO A 190 18.33 -13.18 -22.44
CA PRO A 190 18.96 -13.92 -23.54
C PRO A 190 19.57 -15.27 -23.11
N GLN A 191 19.91 -15.44 -21.84
CA GLN A 191 20.53 -16.65 -21.28
C GLN A 191 19.56 -17.60 -20.54
N GLY A 192 18.24 -17.38 -20.63
CA GLY A 192 17.20 -18.33 -20.19
C GLY A 192 17.10 -18.57 -18.67
N ARG A 193 17.89 -17.92 -17.85
CA ARG A 193 17.81 -18.03 -16.39
C ARG A 193 17.79 -16.67 -15.74
N TRP A 194 16.66 -16.32 -15.18
CA TRP A 194 16.66 -15.33 -14.10
C TRP A 194 17.53 -15.93 -12.98
N ALA A 195 18.60 -15.24 -12.61
CA ALA A 195 19.40 -15.66 -11.46
C ALA A 195 18.48 -15.59 -10.23
N GLY A 196 17.80 -16.68 -10.01
CA GLY A 196 16.89 -16.85 -8.88
C GLY A 196 17.71 -16.84 -7.59
N THR A 197 17.53 -15.81 -6.81
CA THR A 197 17.95 -15.80 -5.40
C THR A 197 17.17 -16.84 -4.57
N GLY A 198 16.43 -17.74 -5.23
CA GLY A 198 15.47 -18.69 -4.66
C GLY A 198 15.85 -20.17 -4.68
N GLY A 199 17.05 -20.54 -5.10
CA GLY A 199 17.51 -21.95 -5.09
C GLY A 199 18.04 -22.38 -3.72
N GLY A 200 17.18 -22.83 -2.81
CA GLY A 200 17.65 -23.39 -1.54
C GLY A 200 16.75 -23.13 -0.31
N SER A 201 15.47 -22.82 -0.49
CA SER A 201 14.76 -21.98 0.49
C SER A 201 13.72 -22.66 1.40
N ARG A 202 13.20 -23.86 1.13
CA ARG A 202 12.15 -24.40 2.03
C ARG A 202 12.66 -24.78 3.43
N GLY A 203 13.85 -25.36 3.53
CA GLY A 203 14.47 -25.67 4.84
C GLY A 203 14.96 -24.39 5.54
N ARG A 204 15.52 -23.47 4.77
CA ARG A 204 16.05 -22.20 5.26
C ARG A 204 14.94 -21.23 5.69
N LEU A 205 13.78 -21.23 5.02
CA LEU A 205 12.64 -20.39 5.37
C LEU A 205 12.06 -20.76 6.74
N LYS A 206 11.89 -22.06 7.05
CA LYS A 206 11.42 -22.53 8.37
C LYS A 206 12.36 -22.13 9.51
N SER A 207 13.68 -22.09 9.27
CA SER A 207 14.64 -21.65 10.28
C SER A 207 14.76 -20.12 10.41
N LEU A 208 14.28 -19.37 9.42
CA LEU A 208 14.38 -17.90 9.38
C LEU A 208 13.11 -17.20 9.86
N LEU A 209 11.93 -17.85 9.77
CA LEU A 209 10.66 -17.30 10.28
C LEU A 209 10.74 -16.84 11.74
N PRO A 210 11.33 -17.59 12.70
CA PRO A 210 11.46 -17.12 14.06
C PRO A 210 12.29 -15.83 14.18
N ARG A 211 13.27 -15.64 13.28
CA ARG A 211 14.14 -14.44 13.30
C ARG A 211 13.43 -13.16 12.86
N LEU A 212 12.39 -13.27 12.03
CA LEU A 212 11.58 -12.11 11.60
C LEU A 212 10.73 -11.56 12.75
N PHE A 213 10.40 -12.38 13.74
CA PHE A 213 9.60 -12.03 14.90
C PHE A 213 10.41 -11.98 16.21
N SER A 214 11.72 -12.24 16.16
CA SER A 214 12.59 -12.25 17.35
C SER A 214 12.93 -10.85 17.86
N SER A 215 12.84 -9.82 17.03
CA SER A 215 13.13 -8.44 17.39
C SER A 215 11.84 -7.71 17.73
N VAL A 216 11.75 -7.20 18.96
CA VAL A 216 10.61 -6.38 19.41
C VAL A 216 10.46 -5.15 18.51
N SER A 217 11.57 -4.55 18.10
CA SER A 217 11.57 -3.37 17.24
C SER A 217 11.00 -3.66 15.85
N VAL A 218 11.33 -4.81 15.23
CA VAL A 218 10.79 -5.20 13.92
C VAL A 218 9.28 -5.44 14.01
N VAL A 219 8.83 -6.18 15.02
CA VAL A 219 7.39 -6.43 15.25
C VAL A 219 6.65 -5.12 15.50
N SER A 220 7.23 -4.21 16.29
CA SER A 220 6.67 -2.88 16.52
C SER A 220 6.58 -2.05 15.23
N ALA A 221 7.57 -2.15 14.33
CA ALA A 221 7.51 -1.49 13.02
C ALA A 221 6.39 -2.07 12.14
N TYR A 222 6.18 -3.40 12.16
CA TYR A 222 5.06 -4.03 11.44
C TYR A 222 3.70 -3.55 11.95
N ILE A 223 3.50 -3.57 13.27
CA ILE A 223 2.25 -3.16 13.90
C ILE A 223 2.00 -1.67 13.67
N GLY A 224 2.98 -0.81 13.96
CA GLY A 224 2.84 0.64 13.79
C GLY A 224 2.54 1.04 12.34
N SER A 225 3.25 0.44 11.37
CA SER A 225 3.00 0.69 9.95
C SER A 225 1.63 0.17 9.51
N GLY A 226 1.21 -1.00 9.99
CA GLY A 226 -0.10 -1.56 9.69
C GLY A 226 -1.23 -0.67 10.21
N LEU A 227 -1.17 -0.24 11.47
CA LEU A 227 -2.18 0.63 12.08
C LEU A 227 -2.24 2.02 11.42
N GLN A 228 -1.11 2.57 10.95
CA GLN A 228 -1.14 3.81 10.16
C GLN A 228 -1.79 3.62 8.80
N LEU A 229 -1.59 2.47 8.16
CA LEU A 229 -2.27 2.16 6.91
C LEU A 229 -3.76 1.84 7.10
N PHE A 230 -4.21 1.48 8.31
CA PHE A 230 -5.62 1.45 8.63
C PHE A 230 -6.26 2.84 8.45
N VAL A 231 -5.63 3.87 9.01
CA VAL A 231 -6.11 5.25 8.89
C VAL A 231 -6.08 5.70 7.42
N ALA A 232 -4.94 5.51 6.74
CA ALA A 232 -4.80 5.91 5.34
C ALA A 232 -5.77 5.16 4.42
N GLY A 233 -5.92 3.85 4.60
CA GLY A 233 -6.85 3.01 3.82
C GLY A 233 -8.30 3.40 4.03
N SER A 234 -8.69 3.74 5.27
CA SER A 234 -10.02 4.26 5.58
C SER A 234 -10.28 5.60 4.89
N LEU A 235 -9.32 6.52 4.91
CA LEU A 235 -9.44 7.81 4.21
C LEU A 235 -9.58 7.60 2.69
N ILE A 236 -8.70 6.81 2.08
CA ILE A 236 -8.74 6.55 0.64
C ILE A 236 -10.09 5.94 0.21
N ALA A 237 -10.64 5.03 1.01
CA ALA A 237 -11.90 4.36 0.68
C ALA A 237 -13.13 5.27 0.89
N TRP A 238 -13.14 6.07 1.96
CA TRP A 238 -14.35 6.76 2.40
C TRP A 238 -14.40 8.25 2.07
N LEU A 239 -13.28 8.90 1.70
CA LEU A 239 -13.31 10.32 1.33
C LEU A 239 -14.24 10.64 0.14
N PRO A 240 -14.33 9.82 -0.94
CA PRO A 240 -15.31 10.10 -1.98
C PRO A 240 -16.75 10.13 -1.44
N SER A 241 -17.12 9.14 -0.61
CA SER A 241 -18.44 9.11 0.04
C SER A 241 -18.63 10.23 1.06
N TYR A 242 -17.56 10.63 1.76
CA TYR A 242 -17.58 11.76 2.70
C TYR A 242 -17.87 13.07 1.98
N PHE A 243 -17.19 13.37 0.89
CA PHE A 243 -17.44 14.57 0.09
C PHE A 243 -18.83 14.57 -0.54
N ASN A 244 -19.28 13.42 -1.03
CA ASN A 244 -20.62 13.30 -1.56
C ASN A 244 -21.72 13.55 -0.50
N ARG A 245 -21.56 13.00 0.74
CA ARG A 245 -22.61 13.08 1.79
C ARG A 245 -22.59 14.38 2.61
N TYR A 246 -21.43 15.02 2.78
CA TYR A 246 -21.26 16.16 3.70
C TYR A 246 -20.86 17.48 3.02
N TYR A 247 -20.48 17.41 1.74
CA TYR A 247 -20.24 18.58 0.90
C TYR A 247 -21.23 18.67 -0.26
N ASP A 248 -22.18 17.73 -0.35
CA ASP A 248 -23.16 17.61 -1.43
C ASP A 248 -22.53 17.61 -2.83
N MET A 249 -21.29 17.14 -2.92
CA MET A 249 -20.57 17.06 -4.18
C MET A 249 -21.12 15.92 -5.05
N PRO A 250 -21.37 16.16 -6.35
CA PRO A 250 -21.70 15.08 -7.27
C PRO A 250 -20.54 14.08 -7.40
N PRO A 251 -20.78 12.82 -7.81
CA PRO A 251 -19.75 11.77 -7.82
C PRO A 251 -18.45 12.11 -8.55
N ALA A 252 -18.52 12.86 -9.65
CA ALA A 252 -17.34 13.30 -10.39
C ALA A 252 -16.47 14.28 -9.58
N GLU A 253 -17.10 15.27 -8.94
CA GLU A 253 -16.41 16.27 -8.12
C GLU A 253 -15.87 15.65 -6.82
N ALA A 254 -16.66 14.82 -6.15
CA ALA A 254 -16.26 14.08 -4.98
C ALA A 254 -15.06 13.13 -5.28
N GLY A 255 -15.11 12.43 -6.43
CA GLY A 255 -14.03 11.60 -6.92
C GLY A 255 -12.78 12.40 -7.26
N GLY A 256 -12.91 13.53 -7.94
CA GLY A 256 -11.79 14.43 -8.26
C GLY A 256 -11.11 14.97 -7.00
N THR A 257 -11.90 15.47 -6.06
CA THR A 257 -11.40 15.97 -4.77
C THR A 257 -10.72 14.88 -3.96
N ALA A 258 -11.32 13.69 -3.83
CA ALA A 258 -10.70 12.54 -3.16
C ALA A 258 -9.43 12.09 -3.89
N GLY A 259 -9.36 12.19 -5.22
CA GLY A 259 -8.17 11.97 -6.00
C GLY A 259 -7.02 12.90 -5.61
N LEU A 260 -7.29 14.20 -5.38
CA LEU A 260 -6.28 15.12 -4.87
C LEU A 260 -5.76 14.71 -3.49
N PHE A 261 -6.62 14.20 -2.61
CA PHE A 261 -6.18 13.64 -1.33
C PHE A 261 -5.32 12.40 -1.49
N ALA A 262 -5.60 11.55 -2.47
CA ALA A 262 -4.73 10.41 -2.79
C ALA A 262 -3.33 10.86 -3.25
N LEU A 263 -3.23 11.97 -4.01
CA LEU A 263 -1.93 12.60 -4.32
C LEU A 263 -1.22 13.13 -3.07
N VAL A 264 -1.94 13.82 -2.20
CA VAL A 264 -1.39 14.34 -0.92
C VAL A 264 -0.84 13.19 -0.07
N ILE A 265 -1.56 12.07 0.01
CA ILE A 265 -1.10 10.84 0.67
C ILE A 265 0.20 10.33 0.01
N GLY A 266 0.25 10.24 -1.32
CA GLY A 266 1.46 9.85 -2.05
C GLY A 266 2.65 10.77 -1.80
N VAL A 267 2.43 12.08 -1.80
CA VAL A 267 3.47 13.08 -1.45
C VAL A 267 3.94 12.89 -0.01
N GLY A 268 3.03 12.63 0.92
CA GLY A 268 3.34 12.34 2.32
C GLY A 268 4.29 11.15 2.48
N MET A 269 4.06 10.06 1.73
CA MET A 269 4.97 8.90 1.73
C MET A 269 6.39 9.27 1.31
N ILE A 270 6.53 10.09 0.27
CA ILE A 270 7.83 10.54 -0.24
C ILE A 270 8.51 11.47 0.77
N LEU A 271 7.80 12.48 1.26
CA LEU A 271 8.35 13.45 2.21
C LEU A 271 8.75 12.79 3.53
N GLY A 272 7.95 11.84 4.04
CA GLY A 272 8.27 11.05 5.22
C GLY A 272 9.53 10.21 5.04
N GLY A 273 9.72 9.61 3.85
CA GLY A 273 10.95 8.91 3.48
C GLY A 273 12.16 9.82 3.48
N ILE A 274 12.07 10.97 2.79
CA ILE A 274 13.16 11.97 2.71
C ILE A 274 13.50 12.50 4.11
N ALA A 275 12.51 12.83 4.93
CA ALA A 275 12.71 13.29 6.30
C ALA A 275 13.42 12.22 7.14
N SER A 276 12.97 10.97 7.04
CA SER A 276 13.59 9.83 7.70
C SER A 276 15.06 9.68 7.31
N ASP A 277 15.38 9.73 6.02
CA ASP A 277 16.74 9.55 5.53
C ASP A 277 17.66 10.71 5.94
N ARG A 278 17.18 11.96 5.86
CA ARG A 278 17.96 13.15 6.28
C ARG A 278 18.24 13.14 7.78
N LEU A 279 17.23 12.88 8.61
CA LEU A 279 17.38 12.89 10.06
C LEU A 279 18.21 11.70 10.56
N SER A 280 18.11 10.56 9.90
CA SER A 280 18.84 9.34 10.28
C SER A 280 20.33 9.35 9.97
N ARG A 281 20.80 10.29 9.13
CA ARG A 281 22.26 10.46 8.85
C ARG A 281 23.07 10.69 10.12
N ARG A 282 22.50 11.33 11.14
CA ARG A 282 23.16 11.59 12.43
C ARG A 282 22.99 10.45 13.43
N SER A 283 21.85 9.73 13.39
CA SER A 283 21.55 8.61 14.29
C SER A 283 20.40 7.77 13.71
N PRO A 284 20.58 6.44 13.55
CA PRO A 284 19.55 5.55 13.03
C PRO A 284 18.25 5.54 13.84
N VAL A 285 18.31 5.85 15.14
CA VAL A 285 17.13 5.95 16.05
C VAL A 285 16.17 7.06 15.62
N ARG A 286 16.63 8.09 14.92
CA ARG A 286 15.79 9.21 14.50
C ARG A 286 14.68 8.84 13.51
N LYS A 287 14.78 7.70 12.83
CA LYS A 287 13.69 7.16 11.98
C LYS A 287 12.43 6.92 12.81
N TRP A 288 12.60 6.42 14.03
CA TRP A 288 11.49 6.24 14.97
C TRP A 288 10.85 7.56 15.37
N VAL A 289 11.66 8.60 15.59
CA VAL A 289 11.15 9.93 15.92
C VAL A 289 10.29 10.47 14.78
N VAL A 290 10.73 10.33 13.51
CA VAL A 290 9.92 10.75 12.37
C VAL A 290 8.59 10.00 12.31
N ALA A 291 8.59 8.68 12.48
CA ALA A 291 7.37 7.89 12.48
C ALA A 291 6.41 8.29 13.61
N ILE A 292 6.93 8.51 14.83
CA ILE A 292 6.15 8.95 15.99
C ILE A 292 5.57 10.35 15.74
N SER A 293 6.38 11.30 15.26
CA SER A 293 5.91 12.67 14.98
C SER A 293 4.85 12.70 13.89
N CYS A 294 5.03 11.91 12.81
CA CYS A 294 4.03 11.77 11.75
C CYS A 294 2.74 11.13 12.27
N SER A 295 2.84 10.10 13.10
CA SER A 295 1.68 9.42 13.69
C SER A 295 0.89 10.33 14.64
N LEU A 296 1.56 11.03 15.55
CA LEU A 296 0.91 11.99 16.45
C LEU A 296 0.35 13.19 15.70
N GLY A 297 1.10 13.74 14.75
CA GLY A 297 0.62 14.84 13.91
C GLY A 297 -0.63 14.47 13.11
N SER A 298 -0.64 13.27 12.51
CA SER A 298 -1.84 12.78 11.80
C SER A 298 -3.03 12.58 12.74
N LEU A 299 -2.81 12.03 13.94
CA LEU A 299 -3.85 11.89 14.96
C LEU A 299 -4.49 13.24 15.28
N VAL A 300 -3.67 14.22 15.66
CA VAL A 300 -4.17 15.54 16.08
C VAL A 300 -4.91 16.24 14.93
N LEU A 301 -4.26 16.31 13.75
CA LEU A 301 -4.83 17.02 12.61
C LEU A 301 -6.11 16.37 12.10
N LEU A 302 -6.18 15.04 12.00
CA LEU A 302 -7.38 14.36 11.53
C LEU A 302 -8.53 14.43 12.55
N VAL A 303 -8.24 14.33 13.85
CA VAL A 303 -9.25 14.54 14.91
C VAL A 303 -9.81 15.95 14.85
N VAL A 304 -8.97 16.96 14.63
CA VAL A 304 -9.40 18.34 14.47
C VAL A 304 -10.20 18.51 13.18
N ALA A 305 -9.68 17.99 12.05
CA ALA A 305 -10.32 18.11 10.74
C ALA A 305 -11.79 17.63 10.75
N PHE A 306 -12.04 16.43 11.31
CA PHE A 306 -13.42 15.88 11.34
C PHE A 306 -14.34 16.51 12.40
N ARG A 307 -13.84 17.47 13.18
CA ARG A 307 -14.66 18.31 14.11
C ARG A 307 -14.95 19.68 13.55
N LEU A 308 -14.17 20.15 12.58
CA LEU A 308 -14.41 21.43 11.91
C LEU A 308 -15.65 21.37 11.02
N PRO A 309 -16.36 22.49 10.84
CA PRO A 309 -17.43 22.59 9.84
C PRO A 309 -16.86 22.41 8.43
N ALA A 310 -17.73 21.92 7.51
CA ALA A 310 -17.36 21.78 6.11
C ALA A 310 -16.89 23.12 5.52
N GLY A 311 -15.71 23.14 4.91
CA GLY A 311 -15.13 24.35 4.34
C GLY A 311 -13.63 24.23 4.05
N PRO A 312 -13.02 25.31 3.49
CA PRO A 312 -11.61 25.27 3.06
C PRO A 312 -10.63 24.97 4.19
N VAL A 313 -10.89 25.46 5.41
CA VAL A 313 -10.03 25.21 6.58
C VAL A 313 -10.04 23.74 6.95
N GLN A 314 -11.21 23.10 6.93
CA GLN A 314 -11.32 21.66 7.16
C GLN A 314 -10.53 20.86 6.11
N LEU A 315 -10.68 21.21 4.82
CA LEU A 315 -9.95 20.54 3.73
C LEU A 315 -8.44 20.67 3.88
N LEU A 316 -7.95 21.86 4.27
CA LEU A 316 -6.52 22.06 4.50
C LEU A 316 -6.00 21.21 5.66
N VAL A 317 -6.69 21.21 6.80
CA VAL A 317 -6.30 20.44 7.98
C VAL A 317 -6.39 18.93 7.69
N LEU A 318 -7.42 18.50 6.95
CA LEU A 318 -7.59 17.12 6.51
C LEU A 318 -6.45 16.70 5.56
N ALA A 319 -6.04 17.58 4.63
CA ALA A 319 -4.93 17.33 3.72
C ALA A 319 -3.60 17.18 4.47
N LEU A 320 -3.31 18.09 5.40
CA LEU A 320 -2.10 18.00 6.24
C LEU A 320 -2.10 16.74 7.12
N GLY A 321 -3.23 16.37 7.70
CA GLY A 321 -3.40 15.14 8.46
C GLY A 321 -3.19 13.89 7.62
N SER A 322 -3.72 13.88 6.40
CA SER A 322 -3.55 12.78 5.42
C SER A 322 -2.09 12.64 4.96
N LEU A 323 -1.42 13.77 4.71
CA LEU A 323 0.01 13.82 4.37
C LEU A 323 0.87 13.19 5.46
N LEU A 324 0.65 13.60 6.73
CA LEU A 324 1.41 13.04 7.86
C LEU A 324 1.07 11.57 8.12
N CYS A 325 -0.20 11.17 7.94
CA CYS A 325 -0.59 9.77 8.09
C CYS A 325 0.25 8.86 7.19
N ALA A 326 0.41 9.23 5.92
CA ALA A 326 1.20 8.47 4.96
C ALA A 326 2.73 8.62 5.16
N GLY A 327 3.17 9.67 5.84
CA GLY A 327 4.58 9.94 6.12
C GLY A 327 5.30 8.88 6.94
N THR A 328 4.58 7.93 7.54
CA THR A 328 5.16 6.81 8.30
C THR A 328 5.63 5.65 7.41
N ALA A 329 5.21 5.59 6.13
CA ALA A 329 5.50 4.47 5.24
C ALA A 329 7.01 4.31 4.96
N GLY A 330 7.70 5.40 4.63
CA GLY A 330 9.15 5.40 4.39
C GLY A 330 9.96 4.99 5.63
N PRO A 331 9.77 5.65 6.79
CA PRO A 331 10.38 5.24 8.05
C PRO A 331 10.13 3.78 8.41
N GLY A 332 8.89 3.28 8.27
CA GLY A 332 8.52 1.89 8.55
C GLY A 332 9.33 0.88 7.74
N ALA A 333 9.41 1.09 6.42
CA ALA A 333 10.24 0.27 5.53
C ALA A 333 11.73 0.33 5.90
N ALA A 334 12.24 1.53 6.21
CA ALA A 334 13.63 1.72 6.58
C ALA A 334 14.01 1.08 7.94
N MET A 335 13.08 1.06 8.91
CA MET A 335 13.28 0.36 10.19
C MET A 335 13.42 -1.14 9.98
N VAL A 336 12.53 -1.73 9.18
CA VAL A 336 12.56 -3.15 8.84
C VAL A 336 13.86 -3.50 8.11
N ALA A 337 14.27 -2.68 7.12
CA ALA A 337 15.51 -2.87 6.38
C ALA A 337 16.75 -2.87 7.30
N ASN A 338 16.82 -1.94 8.25
CA ASN A 338 17.99 -1.79 9.13
C ASN A 338 18.09 -2.91 10.20
N LEU A 339 16.97 -3.51 10.57
CA LEU A 339 16.89 -4.53 11.61
C LEU A 339 16.86 -5.94 11.04
N THR A 340 17.01 -6.08 9.73
CA THR A 340 16.91 -7.39 9.06
C THR A 340 18.18 -7.68 8.28
N PRO A 341 18.83 -8.84 8.49
CA PRO A 341 19.96 -9.25 7.67
C PRO A 341 19.60 -9.34 6.18
N ALA A 342 20.54 -8.97 5.31
CA ALA A 342 20.33 -8.96 3.86
C ALA A 342 19.80 -10.30 3.31
N ALA A 343 20.19 -11.43 3.92
CA ALA A 343 19.75 -12.77 3.53
C ALA A 343 18.24 -13.02 3.68
N VAL A 344 17.53 -12.24 4.52
CA VAL A 344 16.09 -12.37 4.82
C VAL A 344 15.31 -11.09 4.54
N ALA A 345 15.95 -10.08 4.00
CA ALA A 345 15.34 -8.77 3.74
C ALA A 345 14.05 -8.88 2.89
N ALA A 346 14.06 -9.68 1.82
CA ALA A 346 12.89 -9.88 0.98
C ALA A 346 11.70 -10.46 1.76
N THR A 347 11.96 -11.45 2.64
CA THR A 347 10.92 -12.05 3.49
C THR A 347 10.42 -11.06 4.53
N ALA A 348 11.29 -10.21 5.10
CA ALA A 348 10.91 -9.17 6.04
C ALA A 348 10.01 -8.11 5.40
N PHE A 349 10.31 -7.68 4.17
CA PHE A 349 9.44 -6.77 3.42
C PHE A 349 8.10 -7.42 3.05
N ALA A 350 8.09 -8.70 2.67
CA ALA A 350 6.84 -9.43 2.44
C ALA A 350 6.00 -9.52 3.72
N THR A 351 6.65 -9.73 4.88
CA THR A 351 5.97 -9.72 6.19
C THR A 351 5.44 -8.33 6.54
N LEU A 352 6.20 -7.27 6.23
CA LEU A 352 5.72 -5.89 6.39
C LEU A 352 4.46 -5.64 5.53
N THR A 353 4.49 -6.02 4.25
CA THR A 353 3.33 -5.89 3.35
C THR A 353 2.13 -6.69 3.87
N LEU A 354 2.36 -7.91 4.36
CA LEU A 354 1.31 -8.72 4.97
C LEU A 354 0.71 -8.05 6.20
N ALA A 355 1.55 -7.55 7.12
CA ALA A 355 1.10 -6.84 8.31
C ALA A 355 0.32 -5.56 7.94
N GLN A 356 0.79 -4.79 6.97
CA GLN A 356 0.12 -3.61 6.43
C GLN A 356 -1.24 -3.93 5.83
N SER A 357 -1.37 -5.05 5.15
CA SER A 357 -2.65 -5.49 4.58
C SER A 357 -3.60 -6.00 5.66
N LEU A 358 -3.14 -6.86 6.58
CA LEU A 358 -3.98 -7.50 7.61
C LEU A 358 -4.41 -6.55 8.73
N LEU A 359 -3.53 -5.63 9.15
CA LEU A 359 -3.81 -4.68 10.22
C LEU A 359 -4.32 -3.33 9.72
N GLY A 360 -4.12 -3.06 8.43
CA GLY A 360 -4.38 -1.75 7.83
C GLY A 360 -5.39 -1.77 6.71
N LEU A 361 -4.91 -2.00 5.49
CA LEU A 361 -5.68 -1.78 4.26
C LEU A 361 -6.94 -2.66 4.13
N ALA A 362 -6.94 -3.87 4.68
CA ALA A 362 -8.11 -4.74 4.64
C ALA A 362 -9.14 -4.36 5.72
N PRO A 363 -8.78 -4.26 7.02
CA PRO A 363 -9.75 -3.92 8.06
C PRO A 363 -10.14 -2.45 8.07
N GLY A 364 -9.28 -1.52 7.62
CA GLY A 364 -9.56 -0.08 7.65
C GLY A 364 -10.90 0.30 7.03
N PRO A 365 -11.11 0.06 5.73
CA PRO A 365 -12.39 0.35 5.08
C PRO A 365 -13.57 -0.44 5.67
N ALA A 366 -13.39 -1.71 5.99
CA ALA A 366 -14.44 -2.59 6.50
C ALA A 366 -14.92 -2.17 7.91
N VAL A 367 -13.98 -1.93 8.84
CA VAL A 367 -14.30 -1.49 10.20
C VAL A 367 -14.90 -0.08 10.20
N THR A 368 -14.38 0.83 9.35
CA THR A 368 -14.95 2.16 9.20
C THR A 368 -16.39 2.08 8.70
N GLY A 369 -16.68 1.20 7.73
CA GLY A 369 -18.04 0.96 7.26
C GLY A 369 -18.96 0.39 8.34
N LEU A 370 -18.47 -0.58 9.12
CA LEU A 370 -19.22 -1.15 10.24
C LEU A 370 -19.57 -0.10 11.31
N LEU A 371 -18.63 0.79 11.61
CA LEU A 371 -18.88 1.92 12.51
C LEU A 371 -19.85 2.92 11.89
N ALA A 372 -19.76 3.14 10.57
CA ALA A 372 -20.63 4.05 9.85
C ALA A 372 -22.11 3.57 9.83
N ASP A 373 -22.35 2.28 9.76
CA ASP A 373 -23.70 1.71 9.84
C ASP A 373 -24.35 1.98 11.21
N ARG A 374 -23.55 2.03 12.28
CA ARG A 374 -24.07 2.23 13.64
C ARG A 374 -24.13 3.69 14.07
N LEU A 375 -23.13 4.48 13.68
CA LEU A 375 -22.89 5.83 14.21
C LEU A 375 -23.02 6.92 13.13
N GLY A 376 -23.16 6.54 11.87
CA GLY A 376 -23.00 7.43 10.71
C GLY A 376 -21.53 7.65 10.32
N LEU A 377 -21.30 7.93 9.03
CA LEU A 377 -19.96 8.00 8.43
C LEU A 377 -19.07 9.07 9.09
N LEU A 378 -19.63 10.25 9.42
CA LEU A 378 -18.84 11.31 10.08
C LEU A 378 -18.31 10.88 11.46
N HIS A 379 -19.16 10.24 12.26
CA HIS A 379 -18.73 9.75 13.57
C HIS A 379 -17.72 8.61 13.45
N ALA A 380 -17.90 7.71 12.49
CA ALA A 380 -16.92 6.67 12.19
C ALA A 380 -15.56 7.30 11.82
N LEU A 381 -15.52 8.30 10.92
CA LEU A 381 -14.30 8.99 10.53
C LEU A 381 -13.67 9.81 11.67
N ARG A 382 -14.43 10.25 12.66
CA ARG A 382 -13.89 10.87 13.88
C ARG A 382 -13.16 9.86 14.78
N LEU A 383 -13.53 8.60 14.73
CA LEU A 383 -12.92 7.52 15.53
C LEU A 383 -11.71 6.91 14.84
N VAL A 384 -11.69 6.85 13.51
CA VAL A 384 -10.58 6.25 12.71
C VAL A 384 -9.20 6.79 13.10
N PRO A 385 -8.96 8.11 13.28
CA PRO A 385 -7.64 8.61 13.65
C PRO A 385 -7.12 8.11 15.01
N LEU A 386 -8.01 7.66 15.92
CA LEU A 386 -7.62 7.14 17.23
C LEU A 386 -6.78 5.87 17.13
N VAL A 387 -6.88 5.14 16.03
CA VAL A 387 -6.02 3.98 15.73
C VAL A 387 -4.54 4.39 15.69
N ALA A 388 -4.23 5.63 15.32
CA ALA A 388 -2.87 6.17 15.35
C ALA A 388 -2.26 6.23 16.76
N ILE A 389 -3.07 6.18 17.82
CA ILE A 389 -2.57 6.03 19.21
C ILE A 389 -1.85 4.69 19.33
N GLY A 390 -2.48 3.60 18.89
CA GLY A 390 -1.86 2.27 18.85
C GLY A 390 -0.59 2.24 18.01
N ALA A 391 -0.60 2.90 16.85
CA ALA A 391 0.58 3.02 15.99
C ALA A 391 1.71 3.77 16.71
N THR A 392 1.41 4.89 17.37
CA THR A 392 2.38 5.68 18.13
C THR A 392 2.98 4.88 19.28
N VAL A 393 2.15 4.15 20.03
CA VAL A 393 2.61 3.27 21.12
C VAL A 393 3.53 2.18 20.55
N ALA A 394 3.17 1.55 19.46
CA ALA A 394 4.03 0.55 18.79
C ALA A 394 5.38 1.16 18.38
N PHE A 395 5.39 2.35 17.77
CA PHE A 395 6.64 3.01 17.41
C PHE A 395 7.47 3.44 18.63
N LEU A 396 6.86 3.86 19.75
CA LEU A 396 7.56 4.16 20.99
C LEU A 396 8.22 2.91 21.60
N ILE A 397 7.50 1.79 21.61
CA ILE A 397 8.05 0.50 22.06
C ILE A 397 9.23 0.11 21.18
N GLY A 398 9.07 0.15 19.85
CA GLY A 398 10.13 -0.18 18.90
C GLY A 398 11.37 0.71 19.09
N ARG A 399 11.19 2.01 19.30
CA ARG A 399 12.29 2.93 19.58
C ARG A 399 13.07 2.55 20.84
N ARG A 400 12.38 2.15 21.91
CA ARG A 400 13.03 1.80 23.17
C ARG A 400 13.91 0.55 23.07
N TRP A 401 13.52 -0.41 22.25
CA TRP A 401 14.25 -1.68 22.08
C TRP A 401 15.22 -1.65 20.90
N TYR A 402 15.21 -0.60 20.08
CA TYR A 402 15.94 -0.53 18.83
C TYR A 402 17.45 -0.74 18.97
N GLU A 403 18.10 -0.06 19.92
CA GLU A 403 19.55 -0.16 20.13
C GLU A 403 19.96 -1.56 20.59
N ARG A 404 19.18 -2.18 21.47
CA ARG A 404 19.40 -3.55 21.94
C ARG A 404 19.30 -4.55 20.78
N ASP A 405 18.26 -4.41 19.95
CA ASP A 405 18.01 -5.30 18.82
C ASP A 405 19.08 -5.11 17.74
N LEU A 406 19.51 -3.87 17.50
CA LEU A 406 20.59 -3.56 16.56
C LEU A 406 21.93 -4.18 17.01
N ARG A 407 22.29 -4.09 18.28
CA ARG A 407 23.51 -4.69 18.84
C ARG A 407 23.50 -6.23 18.70
N ARG A 408 22.35 -6.85 18.93
CA ARG A 408 22.20 -8.31 18.74
C ARG A 408 22.44 -8.75 17.30
N LEU A 409 22.04 -7.90 16.32
CA LEU A 409 22.27 -8.19 14.90
C LEU A 409 23.72 -8.00 14.47
N THR A 410 24.40 -7.01 15.03
CA THR A 410 25.80 -6.68 14.66
C THR A 410 26.85 -7.51 15.41
N GLY A 411 26.43 -8.37 16.35
CA GLY A 411 27.35 -9.18 17.15
C GLY A 411 28.24 -8.36 18.09
N LEU A 412 27.96 -7.07 18.29
CA LEU A 412 28.69 -6.22 19.23
C LEU A 412 28.27 -6.60 20.66
N ALA A 413 29.24 -7.04 21.48
CA ALA A 413 29.04 -7.29 22.90
C ALA A 413 28.46 -6.05 23.61
N PRO A 414 27.67 -6.22 24.71
CA PRO A 414 27.26 -5.08 25.53
C PRO A 414 28.50 -4.26 25.89
N ALA A 415 28.44 -2.94 25.71
CA ALA A 415 29.46 -2.08 26.29
C ALA A 415 29.52 -2.43 27.80
N ALA A 416 30.67 -2.82 28.29
CA ALA A 416 30.88 -3.04 29.71
C ALA A 416 30.36 -1.81 30.47
N GLU A 417 29.53 -2.04 31.48
CA GLU A 417 29.18 -0.97 32.42
C GLU A 417 30.49 -0.33 32.90
N PRO A 418 30.59 1.00 32.99
CA PRO A 418 31.78 1.62 33.52
C PRO A 418 32.03 1.02 34.91
N GLU A 419 33.18 0.38 35.08
CA GLU A 419 33.64 -0.12 36.37
C GLU A 419 33.49 1.04 37.38
N GLN A 420 32.71 0.80 38.40
CA GLN A 420 32.69 1.72 39.54
C GLN A 420 34.11 1.83 40.08
N PRO A 421 34.64 3.02 40.35
CA PRO A 421 35.96 3.14 40.93
C PRO A 421 36.01 2.32 42.23
N SER A 422 36.92 1.34 42.25
CA SER A 422 37.17 0.60 43.48
C SER A 422 37.53 1.57 44.58
N GLU A 423 36.70 1.65 45.60
CA GLU A 423 37.03 2.35 46.83
C GLU A 423 38.34 1.78 47.37
N VAL A 424 39.36 2.62 47.39
CA VAL A 424 40.64 2.31 48.04
C VAL A 424 40.38 2.35 49.54
N PRO A 425 40.60 1.25 50.28
CA PRO A 425 40.48 1.27 51.73
C PRO A 425 41.61 2.13 52.30
N THR A 426 41.27 3.13 53.08
CA THR A 426 42.16 3.93 53.93
C THR A 426 42.63 3.10 55.10
#